data_fc0308cdbe136d3de91b8a7bd630fdc2
#
_entry.id   fc0308cdbe136d3de91b8a7bd630fdc2
#
_cell.length_a   1.000
_cell.length_b   1.000
_cell.length_c   1.000
_cell.angle_alpha   90.00
_cell.angle_beta   90.00
_cell.angle_gamma   90.00
#
_symmetry.space_group_name_H-M   'P 1'
#
loop_
_entity.id
_entity.type
_entity.pdbx_description
1 polymer ?
#
loop_
_entity_poly.entity_id
_entity_poly.type
_entity_poly.pdbx_seq_one_letter_code
_entity_poly.pdbx_strand_id
1 'polypeptide(L)'
;VQLVDVREIYLDYNASAPLDPRVAEEMLPVLTAGVGNASSAHRFGRRQAGAVESARDRVAALVGGTRSGVVFTAGATEANNLALRGAVEAAAQGRKRLLISAVEHASVRQTARRLADGGLAKVDVIGVTPGGFVDLDALDGLLGPDVLMVSVMAANSETGVLNPVAEVAERAHATGALFHCDATQQVGRLPFDMAAVGADLVSLSGHKICGPGGVGALVGTAAALRRLAPVIEGGGHERGLRSGSLNVAGIVGLGAAARIAAEERTTESARVSALRDRLVTAIQSRLPGVSQNGDTARRLPNTANLRFAGADAEAVIANMDPVATSAGSACSTGTIEPSEVLVAMGLSREAAFESVRFSLGRFTTEADIEPTTSSTVAAVDYVRAMLAEGPECA
;
A
#
# COMPACT_ATOMS: atom_id res chain seq x y z
N VAL A 1 -16.00 -40.47 -0.09
CA VAL A 1 -16.25 -39.07 -0.50
C VAL A 1 -14.98 -38.61 -1.15
N GLN A 2 -14.95 -38.54 -2.49
CA GLN A 2 -13.86 -37.85 -3.19
C GLN A 2 -13.93 -36.39 -2.77
N LEU A 3 -12.89 -35.90 -2.07
CA LEU A 3 -12.66 -34.46 -1.93
C LEU A 3 -12.45 -33.93 -3.36
N VAL A 4 -13.45 -33.22 -3.88
CA VAL A 4 -13.27 -32.40 -5.07
C VAL A 4 -12.23 -31.38 -4.66
N ASP A 5 -11.06 -31.39 -5.35
CA ASP A 5 -9.99 -30.42 -5.15
C ASP A 5 -10.52 -29.06 -5.62
N VAL A 6 -11.15 -28.31 -4.69
CA VAL A 6 -11.75 -27.03 -5.00
C VAL A 6 -10.60 -26.03 -5.12
N ARG A 7 -10.37 -25.54 -6.33
CA ARG A 7 -9.33 -24.56 -6.61
C ARG A 7 -9.57 -23.29 -5.82
N GLU A 8 -8.66 -22.96 -4.91
CA GLU A 8 -8.67 -21.68 -4.19
C GLU A 8 -8.38 -20.51 -5.15
N ILE A 9 -9.16 -19.42 -4.98
CA ILE A 9 -9.04 -18.20 -5.77
C ILE A 9 -8.65 -17.05 -4.85
N TYR A 10 -7.46 -16.48 -5.04
CA TYR A 10 -6.95 -15.42 -4.20
C TYR A 10 -7.09 -14.05 -4.87
N LEU A 11 -7.95 -13.20 -4.32
CA LEU A 11 -8.24 -11.84 -4.81
C LEU A 11 -8.01 -10.79 -3.72
N ASP A 12 -6.96 -10.97 -2.91
CA ASP A 12 -6.56 -10.02 -1.86
C ASP A 12 -5.10 -9.55 -1.99
N TYR A 13 -4.69 -9.24 -3.22
CA TYR A 13 -3.33 -8.78 -3.55
C TYR A 13 -2.96 -7.43 -2.91
N ASN A 14 -3.93 -6.61 -2.53
CA ASN A 14 -3.67 -5.36 -1.82
C ASN A 14 -3.30 -5.59 -0.34
N ALA A 15 -3.71 -6.70 0.26
CA ALA A 15 -3.22 -7.10 1.58
C ALA A 15 -1.81 -7.69 1.49
N SER A 16 -1.61 -8.71 0.64
CA SER A 16 -0.29 -9.28 0.34
C SER A 16 -0.32 -9.99 -1.01
N ALA A 17 0.66 -9.72 -1.86
CA ALA A 17 0.80 -10.47 -3.11
C ALA A 17 1.57 -11.77 -2.87
N PRO A 18 1.21 -12.89 -3.52
CA PRO A 18 2.01 -14.11 -3.51
C PRO A 18 3.42 -13.85 -4.02
N LEU A 19 4.41 -14.53 -3.42
CA LEU A 19 5.80 -14.45 -3.86
C LEU A 19 5.96 -14.97 -5.29
N ASP A 20 6.59 -14.20 -6.16
CA ASP A 20 6.92 -14.67 -7.51
C ASP A 20 8.01 -15.76 -7.42
N PRO A 21 7.83 -16.95 -8.06
CA PRO A 21 8.83 -18.01 -8.04
C PRO A 21 10.22 -17.55 -8.49
N ARG A 22 10.31 -16.67 -9.47
CA ARG A 22 11.58 -16.11 -9.97
C ARG A 22 12.29 -15.25 -8.90
N VAL A 23 11.52 -14.61 -8.00
CA VAL A 23 12.08 -13.91 -6.84
C VAL A 23 12.64 -14.90 -5.83
N ALA A 24 11.93 -15.99 -5.57
CA ALA A 24 12.41 -17.06 -4.69
C ALA A 24 13.72 -17.67 -5.22
N GLU A 25 13.83 -17.87 -6.54
CA GLU A 25 15.05 -18.38 -7.21
C GLU A 25 16.25 -17.44 -6.98
N GLU A 26 16.08 -16.11 -7.04
CA GLU A 26 17.17 -15.15 -6.73
C GLU A 26 17.51 -15.11 -5.23
N MET A 27 16.55 -15.35 -4.34
CA MET A 27 16.77 -15.37 -2.89
C MET A 27 17.48 -16.64 -2.41
N LEU A 28 17.18 -17.80 -3.00
CA LEU A 28 17.62 -19.11 -2.52
C LEU A 28 19.14 -19.24 -2.36
N PRO A 29 19.99 -18.80 -3.30
CA PRO A 29 21.45 -18.86 -3.13
C PRO A 29 21.97 -18.03 -1.94
N VAL A 30 21.30 -16.91 -1.62
CA VAL A 30 21.67 -16.06 -0.48
C VAL A 30 21.27 -16.73 0.83
N LEU A 31 20.11 -17.39 0.87
CA LEU A 31 19.62 -18.10 2.06
C LEU A 31 20.45 -19.35 2.36
N THR A 32 20.87 -20.09 1.34
CA THR A 32 21.52 -21.41 1.50
C THR A 32 23.05 -21.35 1.53
N ALA A 33 23.67 -20.45 0.75
CA ALA A 33 25.12 -20.33 0.62
C ALA A 33 25.68 -18.94 0.97
N GLY A 34 24.80 -18.00 1.35
CA GLY A 34 25.15 -16.61 1.65
C GLY A 34 25.77 -16.44 3.03
N VAL A 35 27.04 -16.80 3.19
CA VAL A 35 27.78 -16.58 4.44
C VAL A 35 28.43 -15.21 4.43
N GLY A 36 28.33 -14.49 5.56
CA GLY A 36 29.02 -13.22 5.81
C GLY A 36 28.09 -12.04 6.05
N ASN A 37 28.54 -11.11 6.86
CA ASN A 37 27.85 -9.83 7.08
C ASN A 37 28.25 -8.86 5.97
N ALA A 38 27.29 -8.13 5.37
CA ALA A 38 27.53 -7.14 4.31
C ALA A 38 28.47 -6.00 4.75
N SER A 39 28.59 -5.76 6.06
CA SER A 39 29.53 -4.76 6.62
C SER A 39 30.96 -5.24 6.79
N SER A 40 31.23 -6.56 6.58
CA SER A 40 32.58 -7.12 6.77
C SER A 40 33.48 -6.88 5.59
N ALA A 41 34.76 -6.51 5.84
CA ALA A 41 35.73 -6.19 4.80
C ALA A 41 36.30 -7.41 4.05
N HIS A 42 36.07 -8.64 4.54
CA HIS A 42 36.56 -9.85 3.87
C HIS A 42 35.70 -10.24 2.66
N ARG A 43 36.18 -11.16 1.80
CA ARG A 43 35.52 -11.52 0.53
C ARG A 43 34.03 -11.91 0.66
N PHE A 44 33.66 -12.59 1.75
CA PHE A 44 32.27 -13.01 1.99
C PHE A 44 31.38 -11.81 2.24
N GLY A 45 31.82 -10.85 3.08
CA GLY A 45 31.07 -9.60 3.33
C GLY A 45 30.94 -8.76 2.06
N ARG A 46 32.03 -8.59 1.29
CA ARG A 46 31.98 -7.86 0.02
C ARG A 46 30.99 -8.47 -0.99
N ARG A 47 30.86 -9.81 -1.03
CA ARG A 47 29.87 -10.50 -1.88
C ARG A 47 28.45 -10.14 -1.46
N GLN A 48 28.15 -10.16 -0.15
CA GLN A 48 26.84 -9.76 0.37
C GLN A 48 26.57 -8.27 0.12
N ALA A 49 27.55 -7.39 0.34
CA ALA A 49 27.45 -5.98 0.03
C ALA A 49 27.14 -5.74 -1.46
N GLY A 50 27.82 -6.45 -2.37
CA GLY A 50 27.54 -6.36 -3.81
C GLY A 50 26.11 -6.75 -4.18
N ALA A 51 25.57 -7.78 -3.55
CA ALA A 51 24.18 -8.21 -3.75
C ALA A 51 23.18 -7.15 -3.25
N VAL A 52 23.46 -6.54 -2.08
CA VAL A 52 22.64 -5.44 -1.53
C VAL A 52 22.68 -4.23 -2.47
N GLU A 53 23.85 -3.84 -2.96
CA GLU A 53 23.96 -2.68 -3.85
C GLU A 53 23.30 -2.91 -5.22
N SER A 54 23.37 -4.12 -5.77
CA SER A 54 22.63 -4.48 -6.98
C SER A 54 21.10 -4.38 -6.78
N ALA A 55 20.60 -4.85 -5.64
CA ALA A 55 19.19 -4.70 -5.29
C ALA A 55 18.79 -3.23 -5.11
N ARG A 56 19.68 -2.43 -4.50
CA ARG A 56 19.48 -0.99 -4.31
C ARG A 56 19.31 -0.25 -5.64
N ASP A 57 20.11 -0.59 -6.66
CA ASP A 57 19.97 -0.03 -8.01
C ASP A 57 18.59 -0.35 -8.62
N ARG A 58 18.15 -1.60 -8.50
CA ARG A 58 16.86 -2.05 -9.04
C ARG A 58 15.67 -1.35 -8.36
N VAL A 59 15.74 -1.18 -7.04
CA VAL A 59 14.71 -0.44 -6.28
C VAL A 59 14.71 1.04 -6.65
N ALA A 60 15.88 1.67 -6.75
CA ALA A 60 16.00 3.05 -7.19
C ALA A 60 15.39 3.25 -8.59
N ALA A 61 15.74 2.39 -9.54
CA ALA A 61 15.23 2.46 -10.92
C ALA A 61 13.70 2.31 -10.99
N LEU A 62 13.10 1.46 -10.14
CA LEU A 62 11.65 1.23 -10.12
C LEU A 62 10.84 2.50 -9.82
N VAL A 63 11.40 3.41 -9.02
CA VAL A 63 10.71 4.64 -8.57
C VAL A 63 11.33 5.93 -9.14
N GLY A 64 12.25 5.85 -10.11
CA GLY A 64 12.93 7.02 -10.66
C GLY A 64 13.85 7.72 -9.65
N GLY A 65 14.35 6.99 -8.65
CA GLY A 65 15.25 7.49 -7.62
C GLY A 65 16.73 7.24 -7.93
N THR A 66 17.59 7.56 -6.96
CA THR A 66 19.02 7.30 -7.03
C THR A 66 19.42 6.18 -6.06
N ARG A 67 20.51 5.44 -6.36
CA ARG A 67 21.08 4.43 -5.46
C ARG A 67 21.28 4.99 -4.05
N SER A 68 21.90 6.16 -3.94
CA SER A 68 22.17 6.81 -2.65
C SER A 68 20.91 7.28 -1.92
N GLY A 69 19.77 7.35 -2.60
CA GLY A 69 18.48 7.70 -2.03
C GLY A 69 17.76 6.54 -1.34
N VAL A 70 18.12 5.29 -1.65
CA VAL A 70 17.41 4.13 -1.07
C VAL A 70 17.91 3.84 0.35
N VAL A 71 16.97 3.66 1.28
CA VAL A 71 17.18 3.18 2.66
C VAL A 71 16.33 1.94 2.85
N PHE A 72 16.94 0.78 3.04
CA PHE A 72 16.20 -0.46 3.27
C PHE A 72 15.57 -0.51 4.66
N THR A 73 14.34 -0.97 4.72
CA THR A 73 13.50 -1.09 5.93
C THR A 73 12.88 -2.49 5.99
N ALA A 74 12.19 -2.81 7.08
CA ALA A 74 11.42 -4.06 7.20
C ALA A 74 10.09 -4.04 6.43
N GLY A 75 9.73 -2.92 5.81
CA GLY A 75 8.50 -2.73 5.04
C GLY A 75 8.09 -1.28 4.99
N ALA A 76 7.00 -0.98 4.29
CA ALA A 76 6.47 0.38 4.17
C ALA A 76 6.07 0.98 5.53
N THR A 77 5.61 0.17 6.48
CA THR A 77 5.30 0.66 7.83
C THR A 77 6.51 1.28 8.51
N GLU A 78 7.69 0.64 8.45
CA GLU A 78 8.93 1.22 8.98
C GLU A 78 9.36 2.43 8.16
N ALA A 79 9.24 2.38 6.83
CA ALA A 79 9.57 3.51 5.94
C ALA A 79 8.73 4.75 6.26
N ASN A 80 7.41 4.60 6.44
CA ASN A 80 6.50 5.68 6.82
C ASN A 80 6.84 6.25 8.20
N ASN A 81 7.17 5.38 9.18
CA ASN A 81 7.62 5.83 10.50
C ASN A 81 8.93 6.60 10.41
N LEU A 82 9.91 6.12 9.62
CA LEU A 82 11.19 6.82 9.43
C LEU A 82 10.97 8.19 8.77
N ALA A 83 10.09 8.28 7.77
CA ALA A 83 9.78 9.54 7.11
C ALA A 83 9.15 10.56 8.09
N LEU A 84 8.08 10.19 8.78
CA LEU A 84 7.35 11.12 9.64
C LEU A 84 8.10 11.43 10.93
N ARG A 85 8.49 10.39 11.68
CA ARG A 85 9.16 10.57 12.97
C ARG A 85 10.54 11.16 12.79
N GLY A 86 11.31 10.66 11.82
CA GLY A 86 12.64 11.17 11.54
C GLY A 86 12.64 12.65 11.14
N ALA A 87 11.64 13.08 10.35
CA ALA A 87 11.50 14.48 9.99
C ALA A 87 11.13 15.37 11.19
N VAL A 88 10.18 14.93 12.04
CA VAL A 88 9.76 15.68 13.22
C VAL A 88 10.89 15.79 14.25
N GLU A 89 11.67 14.73 14.45
CA GLU A 89 12.79 14.72 15.37
C GLU A 89 13.93 15.62 14.91
N ALA A 90 14.25 15.62 13.62
CA ALA A 90 15.29 16.48 13.04
C ALA A 90 14.85 17.94 12.83
N ALA A 91 13.54 18.23 12.95
CA ALA A 91 13.00 19.55 12.63
C ALA A 91 13.44 20.63 13.63
N ALA A 92 13.76 21.82 13.12
CA ALA A 92 13.95 23.01 13.93
C ALA A 92 12.68 23.38 14.71
N GLN A 93 12.83 24.06 15.84
CA GLN A 93 11.69 24.61 16.58
C GLN A 93 10.88 25.56 15.69
N GLY A 94 9.54 25.49 15.82
CA GLY A 94 8.59 26.34 15.09
C GLY A 94 8.09 25.76 13.75
N ARG A 95 8.68 24.67 13.23
CA ARG A 95 8.22 24.03 11.99
C ARG A 95 7.99 22.54 12.20
N LYS A 96 6.92 22.18 12.91
CA LYS A 96 6.59 20.81 13.30
C LYS A 96 5.13 20.43 13.00
N ARG A 97 4.53 21.02 11.97
CA ARG A 97 3.18 20.69 11.56
C ARG A 97 3.21 19.66 10.43
N LEU A 98 2.46 18.58 10.58
CA LEU A 98 2.27 17.55 9.57
C LEU A 98 0.86 17.67 8.98
N LEU A 99 0.75 17.60 7.67
CA LEU A 99 -0.52 17.43 6.97
C LEU A 99 -0.56 16.00 6.40
N ILE A 100 -1.59 15.23 6.72
CA ILE A 100 -1.76 13.87 6.22
C ILE A 100 -3.14 13.74 5.55
N SER A 101 -3.28 12.91 4.52
CA SER A 101 -4.60 12.70 3.93
C SER A 101 -5.49 11.84 4.86
N ALA A 102 -6.81 12.06 4.77
CA ALA A 102 -7.79 11.29 5.54
C ALA A 102 -7.82 9.79 5.15
N VAL A 103 -7.26 9.44 3.99
CA VAL A 103 -7.28 8.08 3.45
C VAL A 103 -5.94 7.36 3.53
N GLU A 104 -5.01 7.89 4.34
CA GLU A 104 -3.69 7.26 4.56
C GLU A 104 -3.78 5.86 5.16
N HIS A 105 -2.75 5.05 4.91
CA HIS A 105 -2.58 3.78 5.60
C HIS A 105 -2.39 3.99 7.12
N ALA A 106 -2.80 3.02 7.94
CA ALA A 106 -2.69 3.07 9.40
C ALA A 106 -1.27 3.40 9.88
N SER A 107 -0.22 2.97 9.16
CA SER A 107 1.17 3.30 9.52
C SER A 107 1.52 4.79 9.43
N VAL A 108 0.81 5.57 8.61
CA VAL A 108 0.93 7.03 8.54
C VAL A 108 0.03 7.66 9.60
N ARG A 109 -1.26 7.30 9.63
CA ARG A 109 -2.25 7.89 10.54
C ARG A 109 -1.89 7.69 12.01
N GLN A 110 -1.57 6.44 12.40
CA GLN A 110 -1.23 6.13 13.80
C GLN A 110 0.11 6.75 14.22
N THR A 111 1.09 6.82 13.30
CA THR A 111 2.35 7.50 13.56
C THR A 111 2.13 9.00 13.77
N ALA A 112 1.36 9.66 12.90
CA ALA A 112 1.03 11.07 13.03
C ALA A 112 0.26 11.36 14.34
N ARG A 113 -0.77 10.54 14.63
CA ARG A 113 -1.53 10.63 15.88
C ARG A 113 -0.60 10.50 17.11
N ARG A 114 0.29 9.51 17.12
CA ARG A 114 1.23 9.33 18.24
C ARG A 114 2.17 10.52 18.42
N LEU A 115 2.60 11.16 17.34
CA LEU A 115 3.40 12.37 17.39
C LEU A 115 2.62 13.56 17.95
N ALA A 116 1.34 13.68 17.62
CA ALA A 116 0.45 14.72 18.15
C ALA A 116 0.18 14.50 19.65
N ASP A 117 -0.21 13.28 20.04
CA ASP A 117 -0.50 12.91 21.44
C ASP A 117 0.72 13.13 22.35
N GLY A 118 1.92 12.91 21.80
CA GLY A 118 3.19 13.17 22.50
C GLY A 118 3.62 14.64 22.51
N GLY A 119 2.85 15.56 21.93
CA GLY A 119 3.22 16.98 21.81
C GLY A 119 4.46 17.25 20.95
N LEU A 120 4.86 16.29 20.11
CA LEU A 120 6.06 16.41 19.25
C LEU A 120 5.78 17.11 17.93
N ALA A 121 4.53 17.04 17.42
CA ALA A 121 4.09 17.70 16.21
C ALA A 121 2.62 18.13 16.34
N LYS A 122 2.22 19.16 15.56
CA LYS A 122 0.81 19.41 15.25
C LYS A 122 0.45 18.61 14.01
N VAL A 123 -0.74 18.00 14.00
CA VAL A 123 -1.22 17.19 12.87
C VAL A 123 -2.59 17.70 12.44
N ASP A 124 -2.73 18.01 11.16
CA ASP A 124 -4.01 18.29 10.54
C ASP A 124 -4.28 17.29 9.41
N VAL A 125 -5.55 16.97 9.21
CA VAL A 125 -6.00 15.98 8.24
C VAL A 125 -6.58 16.69 7.02
N ILE A 126 -6.06 16.37 5.85
CA ILE A 126 -6.54 16.87 4.56
C ILE A 126 -7.76 16.04 4.18
N GLY A 127 -8.91 16.71 3.95
CA GLY A 127 -10.12 16.05 3.45
C GLY A 127 -9.93 15.41 2.08
N VAL A 128 -10.89 14.54 1.73
CA VAL A 128 -10.95 13.91 0.40
C VAL A 128 -12.30 14.19 -0.24
N THR A 129 -12.32 14.11 -1.57
CA THR A 129 -13.56 14.23 -2.35
C THR A 129 -14.39 12.94 -2.21
N PRO A 130 -15.68 12.95 -2.57
CA PRO A 130 -16.48 11.72 -2.66
C PRO A 130 -15.89 10.67 -3.63
N GLY A 131 -15.07 11.12 -4.60
CA GLY A 131 -14.30 10.24 -5.48
C GLY A 131 -13.13 9.52 -4.79
N GLY A 132 -12.77 9.91 -3.58
CA GLY A 132 -11.74 9.25 -2.76
C GLY A 132 -10.31 9.76 -2.96
N PHE A 133 -10.10 10.84 -3.69
CA PHE A 133 -8.80 11.50 -3.80
C PHE A 133 -8.74 12.79 -2.98
N VAL A 134 -7.55 13.20 -2.61
CA VAL A 134 -7.29 14.39 -1.80
C VAL A 134 -7.96 15.63 -2.41
N ASP A 135 -8.67 16.37 -1.57
CA ASP A 135 -9.23 17.67 -1.90
C ASP A 135 -8.12 18.73 -1.88
N LEU A 136 -7.79 19.24 -3.06
CA LEU A 136 -6.70 20.21 -3.23
C LEU A 136 -7.06 21.60 -2.63
N ASP A 137 -8.34 21.98 -2.62
CA ASP A 137 -8.79 23.24 -2.00
C ASP A 137 -8.68 23.13 -0.47
N ALA A 138 -9.01 21.95 0.09
CA ALA A 138 -8.80 21.69 1.51
C ALA A 138 -7.30 21.69 1.87
N LEU A 139 -6.43 21.16 1.01
CA LEU A 139 -4.99 21.24 1.19
C LEU A 139 -4.51 22.69 1.20
N ASP A 140 -4.93 23.51 0.21
CA ASP A 140 -4.53 24.92 0.10
C ASP A 140 -4.92 25.71 1.34
N GLY A 141 -6.09 25.41 1.93
CA GLY A 141 -6.55 26.04 3.19
C GLY A 141 -5.73 25.66 4.44
N LEU A 142 -5.00 24.56 4.40
CA LEU A 142 -4.16 24.07 5.50
C LEU A 142 -2.68 24.45 5.36
N LEU A 143 -2.21 24.73 4.15
CA LEU A 143 -0.80 25.04 3.90
C LEU A 143 -0.37 26.34 4.58
N GLY A 144 0.85 26.36 5.09
CA GLY A 144 1.45 27.51 5.76
C GLY A 144 2.95 27.31 6.01
N PRO A 145 3.68 28.39 6.44
CA PRO A 145 5.11 28.32 6.65
C PRO A 145 5.56 27.42 7.82
N ASP A 146 4.63 27.04 8.68
CA ASP A 146 4.83 26.14 9.82
C ASP A 146 4.73 24.66 9.44
N VAL A 147 4.26 24.34 8.22
CA VAL A 147 4.14 22.97 7.73
C VAL A 147 5.53 22.39 7.45
N LEU A 148 5.87 21.32 8.16
CA LEU A 148 7.10 20.56 7.97
C LEU A 148 7.00 19.61 6.78
N MET A 149 5.87 18.87 6.72
CA MET A 149 5.68 17.80 5.73
C MET A 149 4.20 17.63 5.40
N VAL A 150 3.94 17.37 4.12
CA VAL A 150 2.68 16.85 3.61
C VAL A 150 2.89 15.38 3.27
N SER A 151 2.01 14.49 3.75
CA SER A 151 2.06 13.05 3.46
C SER A 151 0.75 12.61 2.80
N VAL A 152 0.84 12.18 1.54
CA VAL A 152 -0.30 11.69 0.76
C VAL A 152 0.11 10.44 0.01
N MET A 153 -0.65 9.35 0.20
CA MET A 153 -0.42 8.11 -0.53
C MET A 153 -0.69 8.25 -2.03
N ALA A 154 0.09 7.56 -2.85
CA ALA A 154 -0.08 7.60 -4.30
C ALA A 154 -1.38 6.94 -4.76
N ALA A 155 -1.76 5.83 -4.12
CA ALA A 155 -2.97 5.08 -4.40
C ALA A 155 -3.55 4.48 -3.12
N ASN A 156 -4.87 4.54 -2.97
CA ASN A 156 -5.54 3.98 -1.81
C ASN A 156 -5.63 2.45 -1.89
N SER A 157 -5.36 1.77 -0.78
CA SER A 157 -5.32 0.30 -0.71
C SER A 157 -6.71 -0.36 -0.72
N GLU A 158 -7.77 0.39 -0.39
CA GLU A 158 -9.13 -0.15 -0.30
C GLU A 158 -9.93 0.10 -1.58
N THR A 159 -9.93 1.33 -2.07
CA THR A 159 -10.68 1.75 -3.26
C THR A 159 -9.87 1.65 -4.56
N GLY A 160 -8.55 1.64 -4.45
CA GLY A 160 -7.66 1.73 -5.60
C GLY A 160 -7.49 3.14 -6.18
N VAL A 161 -8.16 4.15 -5.64
CA VAL A 161 -8.16 5.52 -6.18
C VAL A 161 -6.76 6.12 -6.14
N LEU A 162 -6.37 6.76 -7.23
CA LEU A 162 -5.09 7.46 -7.39
C LEU A 162 -5.23 8.91 -6.92
N ASN A 163 -4.32 9.35 -6.06
CA ASN A 163 -4.24 10.74 -5.64
C ASN A 163 -3.49 11.63 -6.64
N PRO A 164 -3.79 12.93 -6.71
CA PRO A 164 -3.10 13.90 -7.55
C PRO A 164 -1.76 14.32 -6.92
N VAL A 165 -0.85 13.35 -6.76
CA VAL A 165 0.38 13.50 -5.96
C VAL A 165 1.36 14.55 -6.49
N ALA A 166 1.37 14.80 -7.79
CA ALA A 166 2.21 15.85 -8.38
C ALA A 166 1.71 17.26 -7.99
N GLU A 167 0.39 17.47 -8.07
CA GLU A 167 -0.23 18.72 -7.66
C GLU A 167 -0.09 18.96 -6.14
N VAL A 168 -0.14 17.90 -5.33
CA VAL A 168 0.13 17.96 -3.89
C VAL A 168 1.58 18.37 -3.62
N ALA A 169 2.54 17.76 -4.34
CA ALA A 169 3.96 18.07 -4.19
C ALA A 169 4.26 19.54 -4.53
N GLU A 170 3.72 20.04 -5.64
CA GLU A 170 3.88 21.44 -6.06
C GLU A 170 3.40 22.41 -4.97
N ARG A 171 2.20 22.18 -4.41
CA ARG A 171 1.63 23.03 -3.34
C ARG A 171 2.43 22.94 -2.05
N ALA A 172 2.86 21.74 -1.66
CA ALA A 172 3.72 21.55 -0.49
C ALA A 172 5.03 22.32 -0.62
N HIS A 173 5.69 22.22 -1.76
CA HIS A 173 6.96 22.88 -2.04
C HIS A 173 6.83 24.41 -2.09
N ALA A 174 5.69 24.95 -2.54
CA ALA A 174 5.44 26.40 -2.54
C ALA A 174 5.53 27.01 -1.13
N THR A 175 5.28 26.22 -0.07
CA THR A 175 5.46 26.64 1.33
C THR A 175 6.78 26.15 1.94
N GLY A 176 7.60 25.44 1.17
CA GLY A 176 8.86 24.83 1.59
C GLY A 176 8.67 23.58 2.47
N ALA A 177 7.47 22.99 2.51
CA ALA A 177 7.22 21.71 3.17
C ALA A 177 7.86 20.56 2.38
N LEU A 178 8.26 19.49 3.07
CA LEU A 178 8.60 18.22 2.42
C LEU A 178 7.32 17.55 1.91
N PHE A 179 7.45 16.81 0.81
CA PHE A 179 6.40 15.92 0.35
C PHE A 179 6.82 14.44 0.50
N HIS A 180 6.09 13.71 1.36
CA HIS A 180 6.19 12.26 1.51
C HIS A 180 5.04 11.57 0.78
N CYS A 181 5.37 10.57 -0.03
CA CYS A 181 4.41 9.77 -0.79
C CYS A 181 4.50 8.29 -0.38
N ASP A 182 3.48 7.74 0.27
CA ASP A 182 3.34 6.29 0.38
C ASP A 182 2.91 5.73 -0.97
N ALA A 183 3.87 5.25 -1.76
CA ALA A 183 3.64 4.69 -3.09
C ALA A 183 3.46 3.16 -3.09
N THR A 184 3.30 2.56 -1.92
CA THR A 184 3.27 1.10 -1.70
C THR A 184 2.27 0.37 -2.59
N GLN A 185 1.13 0.97 -2.89
CA GLN A 185 0.11 0.34 -3.74
C GLN A 185 0.27 0.66 -5.22
N GLN A 186 0.90 1.78 -5.58
CA GLN A 186 1.07 2.15 -6.99
C GLN A 186 2.32 1.53 -7.61
N VAL A 187 3.44 1.53 -6.87
CA VAL A 187 4.72 1.03 -7.38
C VAL A 187 4.59 -0.43 -7.83
N GLY A 188 5.11 -0.71 -9.01
CA GLY A 188 5.05 -2.04 -9.64
C GLY A 188 3.74 -2.34 -10.38
N ARG A 189 2.66 -1.58 -10.13
CA ARG A 189 1.39 -1.73 -10.87
C ARG A 189 1.21 -0.66 -11.95
N LEU A 190 1.57 0.57 -11.63
CA LEU A 190 1.57 1.69 -12.56
C LEU A 190 2.94 2.38 -12.59
N PRO A 191 3.29 3.12 -13.64
CA PRO A 191 4.48 3.95 -13.64
C PRO A 191 4.47 4.90 -12.44
N PHE A 192 5.63 5.01 -11.79
CA PHE A 192 5.87 5.97 -10.73
C PHE A 192 7.30 6.49 -10.86
N ASP A 193 7.45 7.80 -10.95
CA ASP A 193 8.76 8.48 -11.01
C ASP A 193 8.74 9.58 -9.96
N MET A 194 9.55 9.42 -8.90
CA MET A 194 9.58 10.34 -7.78
C MET A 194 10.02 11.76 -8.19
N ALA A 195 10.87 11.87 -9.20
CA ALA A 195 11.33 13.19 -9.68
C ALA A 195 10.21 13.90 -10.47
N ALA A 196 9.50 13.17 -11.35
CA ALA A 196 8.37 13.72 -12.09
C ALA A 196 7.19 14.10 -11.17
N VAL A 197 6.96 13.32 -10.11
CA VAL A 197 5.96 13.60 -9.07
C VAL A 197 6.39 14.75 -8.16
N GLY A 198 7.69 15.00 -8.02
CA GLY A 198 8.22 15.93 -7.03
C GLY A 198 8.25 15.35 -5.61
N ALA A 199 8.28 14.03 -5.44
CA ALA A 199 8.31 13.44 -4.11
C ALA A 199 9.71 13.55 -3.49
N ASP A 200 9.79 14.09 -2.27
CA ASP A 200 11.03 14.13 -1.49
C ASP A 200 11.37 12.79 -0.86
N LEU A 201 10.32 12.08 -0.41
CA LEU A 201 10.40 10.78 0.25
C LEU A 201 9.31 9.86 -0.30
N VAL A 202 9.66 8.61 -0.60
CA VAL A 202 8.77 7.59 -1.15
C VAL A 202 8.89 6.30 -0.36
N SER A 203 7.78 5.79 0.16
CA SER A 203 7.73 4.51 0.87
C SER A 203 7.22 3.40 -0.05
N LEU A 204 7.83 2.19 0.07
CA LEU A 204 7.39 1.00 -0.65
C LEU A 204 7.65 -0.30 0.13
N SER A 205 6.98 -1.40 -0.24
CA SER A 205 7.10 -2.70 0.40
C SER A 205 7.16 -3.85 -0.60
N GLY A 206 8.03 -4.84 -0.32
CA GLY A 206 8.27 -5.97 -1.21
C GLY A 206 7.04 -6.84 -1.46
N HIS A 207 6.29 -7.16 -0.40
CA HIS A 207 5.12 -8.06 -0.50
C HIS A 207 3.93 -7.49 -1.30
N LYS A 208 3.98 -6.24 -1.73
CA LYS A 208 2.96 -5.64 -2.60
C LYS A 208 3.28 -5.79 -4.10
N ILE A 209 4.52 -6.11 -4.43
CA ILE A 209 5.00 -6.30 -5.80
C ILE A 209 5.49 -7.74 -6.06
N CYS A 210 4.85 -8.72 -5.44
CA CYS A 210 5.22 -10.14 -5.51
C CYS A 210 6.65 -10.43 -5.01
N GLY A 211 7.18 -9.59 -4.13
CA GLY A 211 8.43 -9.78 -3.39
C GLY A 211 8.20 -10.35 -2.00
N PRO A 212 9.26 -10.58 -1.22
CA PRO A 212 9.16 -11.12 0.13
C PRO A 212 8.54 -10.13 1.12
N GLY A 213 7.86 -10.66 2.14
CA GLY A 213 7.49 -9.93 3.34
C GLY A 213 8.71 -9.56 4.18
N GLY A 214 8.57 -8.63 5.10
CA GLY A 214 9.64 -8.24 6.03
C GLY A 214 10.78 -7.45 5.38
N VAL A 215 10.54 -6.84 4.22
CA VAL A 215 11.45 -5.92 3.53
C VAL A 215 10.69 -4.85 2.76
N GLY A 216 11.24 -3.65 2.78
CA GLY A 216 10.77 -2.49 2.03
C GLY A 216 11.86 -1.45 1.91
N ALA A 217 11.51 -0.25 1.50
CA ALA A 217 12.45 0.85 1.41
C ALA A 217 11.76 2.21 1.61
N LEU A 218 12.51 3.14 2.18
CA LEU A 218 12.30 4.57 2.02
C LEU A 218 13.27 5.06 0.95
N VAL A 219 12.76 5.67 -0.11
CA VAL A 219 13.59 6.29 -1.14
C VAL A 219 13.45 7.79 -1.03
N GLY A 220 14.55 8.51 -0.89
CA GLY A 220 14.52 9.95 -0.69
C GLY A 220 15.54 10.72 -1.54
N THR A 221 15.25 11.99 -1.77
CA THR A 221 16.25 12.92 -2.28
C THR A 221 17.38 13.11 -1.25
N ALA A 222 18.58 13.40 -1.72
CA ALA A 222 19.69 13.63 -0.80
C ALA A 222 19.41 14.81 0.18
N ALA A 223 18.65 15.79 -0.25
CA ALA A 223 18.24 16.92 0.60
C ALA A 223 17.25 16.47 1.69
N ALA A 224 16.25 15.67 1.34
CA ALA A 224 15.26 15.18 2.28
C ALA A 224 15.86 14.22 3.30
N LEU A 225 16.69 13.26 2.86
CA LEU A 225 17.33 12.30 3.77
C LEU A 225 18.22 12.96 4.84
N ARG A 226 18.89 14.09 4.51
CA ARG A 226 19.64 14.88 5.51
C ARG A 226 18.76 15.58 6.55
N ARG A 227 17.44 15.63 6.33
CA ARG A 227 16.45 16.21 7.24
C ARG A 227 15.75 15.15 8.08
N LEU A 228 16.26 13.92 8.09
CA LEU A 228 15.71 12.84 8.91
C LEU A 228 16.70 12.48 10.03
N ALA A 229 16.17 12.29 11.24
CA ALA A 229 16.84 11.57 12.30
C ALA A 229 16.55 10.06 12.19
N PRO A 230 17.45 9.17 12.63
CA PRO A 230 17.19 7.74 12.67
C PRO A 230 16.09 7.41 13.69
N VAL A 231 15.20 6.49 13.35
CA VAL A 231 14.19 5.95 14.29
C VAL A 231 14.70 4.67 14.97
N ILE A 232 15.59 3.94 14.29
CA ILE A 232 16.26 2.75 14.82
C ILE A 232 17.76 3.04 14.88
N GLU A 233 18.26 3.25 16.09
CA GLU A 233 19.66 3.52 16.35
C GLU A 233 20.49 2.23 16.44
N GLY A 234 21.83 2.35 16.32
CA GLY A 234 22.77 1.23 16.43
C GLY A 234 24.03 1.38 15.61
N GLY A 235 24.46 0.34 14.90
CA GLY A 235 25.73 0.25 14.20
C GLY A 235 25.90 1.07 12.91
N GLY A 236 25.07 2.07 12.65
CA GLY A 236 25.24 3.03 11.55
C GLY A 236 24.96 2.49 10.14
N HIS A 237 24.28 1.35 10.01
CA HIS A 237 23.88 0.83 8.70
C HIS A 237 22.97 1.84 7.98
N GLU A 238 22.80 1.63 6.66
CA GLU A 238 22.01 2.52 5.82
C GLU A 238 22.36 4.01 6.04
N ARG A 239 23.66 4.30 6.08
CA ARG A 239 24.20 5.66 6.29
C ARG A 239 23.76 6.33 7.59
N GLY A 240 23.53 5.54 8.62
CA GLY A 240 23.08 5.99 9.94
C GLY A 240 21.58 6.22 10.07
N LEU A 241 20.81 6.13 9.00
CA LEU A 241 19.36 6.35 9.04
C LEU A 241 18.57 5.14 9.53
N ARG A 242 19.12 3.92 9.34
CA ARG A 242 18.46 2.69 9.79
C ARG A 242 19.51 1.65 10.17
N SER A 243 19.72 1.50 11.45
CA SER A 243 20.71 0.54 11.98
C SER A 243 20.14 -0.89 12.05
N GLY A 244 21.03 -1.86 12.18
CA GLY A 244 20.75 -3.29 12.24
C GLY A 244 21.31 -4.04 11.02
N SER A 245 21.76 -5.27 11.25
CA SER A 245 22.29 -6.13 10.19
C SER A 245 21.26 -6.27 9.06
N LEU A 246 21.73 -6.13 7.83
CA LEU A 246 20.84 -6.14 6.66
C LEU A 246 20.27 -7.54 6.42
N ASN A 247 18.98 -7.62 6.13
CA ASN A 247 18.31 -8.82 5.62
C ASN A 247 18.66 -9.02 4.14
N VAL A 248 19.88 -9.51 3.87
CA VAL A 248 20.41 -9.57 2.49
C VAL A 248 19.51 -10.39 1.56
N ALA A 249 18.97 -11.53 2.01
CA ALA A 249 18.06 -12.33 1.20
C ALA A 249 16.76 -11.60 0.87
N GLY A 250 16.15 -10.96 1.86
CA GLY A 250 14.95 -10.14 1.64
C GLY A 250 15.22 -8.95 0.71
N ILE A 251 16.37 -8.28 0.87
CA ILE A 251 16.78 -7.16 0.01
C ILE A 251 17.00 -7.61 -1.44
N VAL A 252 17.65 -8.76 -1.65
CA VAL A 252 17.82 -9.37 -2.99
C VAL A 252 16.45 -9.68 -3.60
N GLY A 253 15.54 -10.28 -2.80
CA GLY A 253 14.17 -10.54 -3.23
C GLY A 253 13.40 -9.28 -3.60
N LEU A 254 13.51 -8.20 -2.80
CA LEU A 254 12.92 -6.90 -3.14
C LEU A 254 13.48 -6.36 -4.47
N GLY A 255 14.80 -6.45 -4.67
CA GLY A 255 15.45 -6.03 -5.91
C GLY A 255 15.00 -6.86 -7.12
N ALA A 256 14.83 -8.17 -6.96
CA ALA A 256 14.30 -9.05 -8.01
C ALA A 256 12.85 -8.70 -8.35
N ALA A 257 12.00 -8.53 -7.34
CA ALA A 257 10.60 -8.11 -7.52
C ALA A 257 10.52 -6.73 -8.20
N ALA A 258 11.38 -5.78 -7.82
CA ALA A 258 11.44 -4.45 -8.43
C ALA A 258 11.80 -4.52 -9.93
N ARG A 259 12.77 -5.35 -10.31
CA ARG A 259 13.16 -5.56 -11.70
C ARG A 259 12.00 -6.17 -12.51
N ILE A 260 11.43 -7.27 -12.03
CA ILE A 260 10.32 -7.96 -12.71
C ILE A 260 9.12 -7.02 -12.88
N ALA A 261 8.78 -6.28 -11.83
CA ALA A 261 7.68 -5.31 -11.89
C ALA A 261 7.94 -4.19 -12.91
N ALA A 262 9.18 -3.67 -13.00
CA ALA A 262 9.54 -2.66 -13.98
C ALA A 262 9.42 -3.16 -15.43
N GLU A 263 9.83 -4.41 -15.67
CA GLU A 263 9.80 -5.05 -16.99
C GLU A 263 8.37 -5.40 -17.45
N GLU A 264 7.51 -5.87 -16.54
CA GLU A 264 6.22 -6.48 -16.89
C GLU A 264 4.99 -5.59 -16.63
N ARG A 265 5.12 -4.52 -15.82
CA ARG A 265 3.98 -3.73 -15.32
C ARG A 265 3.00 -3.27 -16.41
N THR A 266 3.48 -2.87 -17.59
CA THR A 266 2.60 -2.35 -18.65
C THR A 266 1.65 -3.42 -19.17
N THR A 267 2.19 -4.60 -19.49
CA THR A 267 1.39 -5.73 -19.99
C THR A 267 0.51 -6.30 -18.89
N GLU A 268 1.06 -6.44 -17.67
CA GLU A 268 0.32 -6.94 -16.51
C GLU A 268 -0.82 -6.02 -16.11
N SER A 269 -0.61 -4.71 -16.07
CA SER A 269 -1.64 -3.72 -15.76
C SER A 269 -2.81 -3.77 -16.72
N ALA A 270 -2.54 -3.86 -18.03
CA ALA A 270 -3.59 -3.96 -19.03
C ALA A 270 -4.41 -5.24 -18.86
N ARG A 271 -3.73 -6.38 -18.66
CA ARG A 271 -4.38 -7.68 -18.46
C ARG A 271 -5.24 -7.70 -17.19
N VAL A 272 -4.67 -7.26 -16.07
CA VAL A 272 -5.36 -7.28 -14.78
C VAL A 272 -6.53 -6.30 -14.76
N SER A 273 -6.40 -5.13 -15.41
CA SER A 273 -7.51 -4.18 -15.57
C SER A 273 -8.69 -4.80 -16.33
N ALA A 274 -8.41 -5.50 -17.42
CA ALA A 274 -9.45 -6.17 -18.18
C ALA A 274 -10.16 -7.27 -17.36
N LEU A 275 -9.43 -8.04 -16.55
CA LEU A 275 -10.01 -9.05 -15.66
C LEU A 275 -10.87 -8.41 -14.58
N ARG A 276 -10.40 -7.34 -13.94
CA ARG A 276 -11.16 -6.57 -12.95
C ARG A 276 -12.46 -6.03 -13.54
N ASP A 277 -12.40 -5.41 -14.71
CA ASP A 277 -13.57 -4.81 -15.35
C ASP A 277 -14.61 -5.87 -15.74
N ARG A 278 -14.16 -7.04 -16.21
CA ARG A 278 -15.04 -8.19 -16.46
C ARG A 278 -15.70 -8.68 -15.18
N LEU A 279 -14.95 -8.83 -14.09
CA LEU A 279 -15.50 -9.25 -12.80
C LEU A 279 -16.58 -8.27 -12.31
N VAL A 280 -16.26 -6.96 -12.32
CA VAL A 280 -17.21 -5.92 -11.89
C VAL A 280 -18.48 -5.94 -12.74
N THR A 281 -18.35 -5.99 -14.07
CA THR A 281 -19.47 -6.03 -14.99
C THR A 281 -20.33 -7.29 -14.77
N ALA A 282 -19.70 -8.45 -14.61
CA ALA A 282 -20.40 -9.72 -14.39
C ALA A 282 -21.18 -9.72 -13.07
N ILE A 283 -20.61 -9.19 -11.98
CA ILE A 283 -21.29 -9.06 -10.69
C ILE A 283 -22.47 -8.08 -10.80
N GLN A 284 -22.24 -6.88 -11.35
CA GLN A 284 -23.29 -5.85 -11.48
C GLN A 284 -24.44 -6.28 -12.38
N SER A 285 -24.19 -7.12 -13.39
CA SER A 285 -25.24 -7.63 -14.27
C SER A 285 -26.14 -8.68 -13.62
N ARG A 286 -25.68 -9.34 -12.54
CA ARG A 286 -26.40 -10.41 -11.85
C ARG A 286 -27.02 -9.99 -10.53
N LEU A 287 -26.49 -8.95 -9.89
CA LEU A 287 -26.95 -8.48 -8.58
C LEU A 287 -27.47 -7.04 -8.67
N PRO A 288 -28.72 -6.79 -8.27
CA PRO A 288 -29.22 -5.43 -8.09
C PRO A 288 -28.58 -4.76 -6.86
N GLY A 289 -28.50 -3.42 -6.87
CA GLY A 289 -28.02 -2.64 -5.72
C GLY A 289 -26.51 -2.72 -5.50
N VAL A 290 -25.73 -3.10 -6.52
CA VAL A 290 -24.25 -3.07 -6.48
C VAL A 290 -23.74 -1.76 -7.03
N SER A 291 -22.98 -1.04 -6.21
CA SER A 291 -22.28 0.18 -6.62
C SER A 291 -20.77 0.06 -6.36
N GLN A 292 -19.98 0.78 -7.14
CA GLN A 292 -18.52 0.80 -6.98
C GLN A 292 -18.11 2.05 -6.21
N ASN A 293 -17.31 1.89 -5.15
CA ASN A 293 -16.79 2.99 -4.36
C ASN A 293 -15.55 3.60 -5.01
N GLY A 294 -15.43 4.92 -4.91
CA GLY A 294 -14.32 5.71 -5.45
C GLY A 294 -14.39 5.98 -6.94
N ASP A 295 -13.51 6.85 -7.40
CA ASP A 295 -13.42 7.25 -8.80
C ASP A 295 -13.11 6.04 -9.70
N THR A 296 -13.90 5.83 -10.75
CA THR A 296 -13.77 4.67 -11.65
C THR A 296 -12.73 4.87 -12.74
N ALA A 297 -12.33 6.11 -13.04
CA ALA A 297 -11.36 6.45 -14.07
C ALA A 297 -9.93 6.55 -13.49
N ARG A 298 -9.79 7.12 -12.29
CA ARG A 298 -8.50 7.34 -11.63
C ARG A 298 -8.22 6.27 -10.59
N ARG A 299 -7.90 5.05 -11.03
CA ARG A 299 -7.65 3.93 -10.10
C ARG A 299 -6.55 2.99 -10.54
N LEU A 300 -6.09 2.21 -9.59
CA LEU A 300 -5.22 1.07 -9.84
C LEU A 300 -5.89 0.06 -10.78
N PRO A 301 -5.12 -0.61 -11.65
CA PRO A 301 -5.65 -1.60 -12.59
C PRO A 301 -6.29 -2.80 -11.91
N ASN A 302 -5.87 -3.13 -10.71
CA ASN A 302 -6.16 -4.39 -10.03
C ASN A 302 -7.27 -4.31 -8.97
N THR A 303 -7.81 -3.15 -8.64
CA THR A 303 -8.65 -2.97 -7.45
C THR A 303 -10.06 -2.56 -7.82
N ALA A 304 -11.05 -3.26 -7.27
CA ALA A 304 -12.44 -2.84 -7.21
C ALA A 304 -12.95 -2.92 -5.77
N ASN A 305 -13.62 -1.86 -5.31
CA ASN A 305 -14.33 -1.85 -4.04
C ASN A 305 -15.82 -1.75 -4.36
N LEU A 306 -16.58 -2.81 -4.04
CA LEU A 306 -17.99 -2.94 -4.38
C LEU A 306 -18.84 -2.93 -3.12
N ARG A 307 -19.83 -2.05 -3.09
CA ARG A 307 -20.88 -2.04 -2.08
C ARG A 307 -22.03 -2.93 -2.54
N PHE A 308 -22.45 -3.83 -1.68
CA PHE A 308 -23.59 -4.71 -1.84
C PHE A 308 -24.71 -4.26 -0.91
N ALA A 309 -25.53 -3.30 -1.33
CA ALA A 309 -26.57 -2.72 -0.48
C ALA A 309 -27.46 -3.83 0.17
N GLY A 310 -27.58 -3.76 1.50
CA GLY A 310 -28.33 -4.75 2.29
C GLY A 310 -27.58 -6.07 2.55
N ALA A 311 -26.23 -6.11 2.37
CA ALA A 311 -25.45 -7.31 2.69
C ALA A 311 -24.18 -6.93 3.44
N ASP A 312 -24.01 -7.40 4.67
CA ASP A 312 -22.80 -7.20 5.47
C ASP A 312 -21.59 -7.85 4.82
N ALA A 313 -20.49 -7.09 4.67
CA ALA A 313 -19.32 -7.52 3.93
C ALA A 313 -18.59 -8.72 4.57
N GLU A 314 -18.49 -8.77 5.90
CA GLU A 314 -17.84 -9.89 6.59
C GLU A 314 -18.66 -11.18 6.41
N ALA A 315 -20.00 -11.07 6.49
CA ALA A 315 -20.88 -12.20 6.22
C ALA A 315 -20.79 -12.65 4.75
N VAL A 316 -20.71 -11.71 3.79
CA VAL A 316 -20.51 -12.04 2.37
C VAL A 316 -19.16 -12.76 2.18
N ILE A 317 -18.07 -12.23 2.71
CA ILE A 317 -16.73 -12.82 2.59
C ILE A 317 -16.69 -14.23 3.20
N ALA A 318 -17.33 -14.44 4.36
CA ALA A 318 -17.39 -15.74 5.02
C ALA A 318 -18.14 -16.80 4.20
N ASN A 319 -19.04 -16.39 3.30
CA ASN A 319 -19.80 -17.27 2.43
C ASN A 319 -19.27 -17.36 0.98
N MET A 320 -18.10 -16.75 0.70
CA MET A 320 -17.50 -16.75 -0.65
C MET A 320 -16.50 -17.89 -0.89
N ASP A 321 -16.30 -18.81 0.08
CA ASP A 321 -15.36 -19.92 -0.13
C ASP A 321 -15.62 -20.61 -1.49
N PRO A 322 -14.59 -20.87 -2.30
CA PRO A 322 -13.14 -20.77 -2.07
C PRO A 322 -12.48 -19.45 -2.52
N VAL A 323 -13.18 -18.35 -2.56
CA VAL A 323 -12.67 -17.05 -3.02
C VAL A 323 -12.23 -16.20 -1.82
N ALA A 324 -10.97 -15.83 -1.76
CA ALA A 324 -10.42 -14.96 -0.73
C ALA A 324 -10.47 -13.48 -1.17
N THR A 325 -11.19 -12.65 -0.42
CA THR A 325 -11.32 -11.19 -0.60
C THR A 325 -11.22 -10.49 0.75
N SER A 326 -11.45 -9.18 0.83
CA SER A 326 -11.35 -8.41 2.08
C SER A 326 -12.41 -7.33 2.17
N ALA A 327 -12.86 -6.99 3.38
CA ALA A 327 -13.69 -5.81 3.64
C ALA A 327 -12.91 -4.48 3.58
N GLY A 328 -11.58 -4.53 3.36
CA GLY A 328 -10.74 -3.34 3.29
C GLY A 328 -10.21 -2.86 4.64
N SER A 329 -11.03 -2.89 5.70
CA SER A 329 -10.57 -2.60 7.07
C SER A 329 -9.86 -3.82 7.64
N ALA A 330 -8.54 -3.73 7.90
CA ALA A 330 -7.85 -4.76 8.67
C ALA A 330 -8.41 -4.75 10.10
N CYS A 331 -9.00 -5.85 10.54
CA CYS A 331 -9.41 -6.08 11.93
C CYS A 331 -8.17 -6.11 12.84
N SER A 332 -7.64 -4.93 13.22
CA SER A 332 -6.43 -4.83 14.03
C SER A 332 -6.69 -4.76 15.55
N THR A 333 -7.93 -4.60 16.00
CA THR A 333 -8.24 -4.28 17.41
C THR A 333 -9.40 -5.05 18.05
N GLY A 334 -9.99 -6.04 17.35
CA GLY A 334 -11.07 -6.85 17.92
C GLY A 334 -12.45 -6.14 18.02
N THR A 335 -12.54 -4.88 17.65
CA THR A 335 -13.80 -4.15 17.46
C THR A 335 -14.10 -4.01 15.97
N ILE A 336 -15.33 -4.34 15.58
CA ILE A 336 -15.79 -4.19 14.20
C ILE A 336 -16.09 -2.71 13.96
N GLU A 337 -15.14 -2.00 13.34
CA GLU A 337 -15.32 -0.62 12.92
C GLU A 337 -15.38 -0.53 11.39
N PRO A 338 -16.21 0.35 10.83
CA PRO A 338 -16.28 0.54 9.37
C PRO A 338 -14.98 1.13 8.84
N SER A 339 -14.72 0.95 7.55
CA SER A 339 -13.57 1.55 6.87
C SER A 339 -13.53 3.06 7.09
N GLU A 340 -12.47 3.56 7.75
CA GLU A 340 -12.24 5.00 7.92
C GLU A 340 -12.06 5.70 6.56
N VAL A 341 -11.56 5.00 5.54
CA VAL A 341 -11.41 5.50 4.17
C VAL A 341 -12.78 5.77 3.55
N LEU A 342 -13.69 4.79 3.60
CA LEU A 342 -15.04 4.94 3.02
C LEU A 342 -15.86 6.00 3.76
N VAL A 343 -15.74 6.06 5.08
CA VAL A 343 -16.37 7.11 5.89
C VAL A 343 -15.81 8.50 5.56
N ALA A 344 -14.48 8.63 5.39
CA ALA A 344 -13.86 9.89 4.97
C ALA A 344 -14.32 10.35 3.58
N MET A 345 -14.69 9.43 2.69
CA MET A 345 -15.29 9.70 1.38
C MET A 345 -16.77 10.11 1.45
N GLY A 346 -17.38 10.10 2.64
CA GLY A 346 -18.78 10.49 2.85
C GLY A 346 -19.79 9.34 2.83
N LEU A 347 -19.34 8.08 2.82
CA LEU A 347 -20.26 6.94 2.98
C LEU A 347 -20.79 6.89 4.41
N SER A 348 -22.05 6.47 4.58
CA SER A 348 -22.56 6.14 5.91
C SER A 348 -21.83 4.93 6.50
N ARG A 349 -21.89 4.76 7.82
CA ARG A 349 -21.30 3.58 8.48
C ARG A 349 -21.85 2.27 7.92
N GLU A 350 -23.17 2.22 7.67
CA GLU A 350 -23.85 1.06 7.09
C GLU A 350 -23.31 0.77 5.68
N ALA A 351 -23.21 1.77 4.82
CA ALA A 351 -22.67 1.62 3.47
C ALA A 351 -21.21 1.16 3.45
N ALA A 352 -20.41 1.59 4.44
CA ALA A 352 -19.04 1.15 4.60
C ALA A 352 -18.97 -0.35 5.01
N PHE A 353 -19.86 -0.83 5.89
CA PHE A 353 -19.96 -2.23 6.26
C PHE A 353 -20.48 -3.16 5.14
N GLU A 354 -21.14 -2.62 4.13
CA GLU A 354 -21.64 -3.36 2.97
C GLU A 354 -20.59 -3.46 1.82
N SER A 355 -19.34 -3.10 2.06
CA SER A 355 -18.34 -2.89 1.01
C SER A 355 -17.22 -3.93 1.04
N VAL A 356 -17.07 -4.68 -0.06
CA VAL A 356 -16.03 -5.71 -0.25
C VAL A 356 -15.00 -5.23 -1.27
N ARG A 357 -13.73 -5.42 -0.96
CA ARG A 357 -12.61 -5.16 -1.86
C ARG A 357 -12.18 -6.43 -2.58
N PHE A 358 -12.14 -6.37 -3.90
CA PHE A 358 -11.50 -7.35 -4.77
C PHE A 358 -10.21 -6.76 -5.28
N SER A 359 -9.10 -7.43 -5.04
CA SER A 359 -7.80 -7.00 -5.56
C SER A 359 -7.10 -8.16 -6.26
N LEU A 360 -7.08 -8.07 -7.59
CA LEU A 360 -6.52 -9.06 -8.49
C LEU A 360 -4.98 -8.89 -8.58
N GLY A 361 -4.29 -9.82 -9.24
CA GLY A 361 -2.85 -9.67 -9.43
C GLY A 361 -2.26 -10.59 -10.49
N ARG A 362 -0.94 -10.77 -10.39
CA ARG A 362 -0.11 -11.50 -11.36
C ARG A 362 -0.64 -12.90 -11.69
N PHE A 363 -1.06 -13.64 -10.70
CA PHE A 363 -1.48 -15.02 -10.88
C PHE A 363 -3.00 -15.19 -11.05
N THR A 364 -3.77 -14.09 -11.01
CA THR A 364 -5.19 -14.13 -11.36
C THR A 364 -5.35 -14.37 -12.85
N THR A 365 -6.21 -15.32 -13.20
CA THR A 365 -6.49 -15.76 -14.57
C THR A 365 -7.93 -15.47 -14.98
N GLU A 366 -8.22 -15.62 -16.27
CA GLU A 366 -9.57 -15.52 -16.79
C GLU A 366 -10.51 -16.60 -16.23
N ALA A 367 -9.98 -17.79 -15.97
CA ALA A 367 -10.71 -18.89 -15.38
C ALA A 367 -11.18 -18.64 -13.93
N ASP A 368 -10.63 -17.61 -13.26
CA ASP A 368 -11.02 -17.23 -11.89
C ASP A 368 -12.25 -16.32 -11.87
N ILE A 369 -12.61 -15.67 -12.98
CA ILE A 369 -13.64 -14.62 -13.02
C ILE A 369 -15.03 -15.20 -12.81
N GLU A 370 -15.41 -16.23 -13.56
CA GLU A 370 -16.76 -16.81 -13.45
C GLU A 370 -17.03 -17.50 -12.11
N PRO A 371 -16.11 -18.34 -11.56
CA PRO A 371 -16.29 -18.88 -10.22
C PRO A 371 -16.40 -17.78 -9.15
N THR A 372 -15.58 -16.74 -9.23
CA THR A 372 -15.66 -15.57 -8.31
C THR A 372 -17.02 -14.89 -8.41
N THR A 373 -17.48 -14.62 -9.63
CA THR A 373 -18.80 -14.00 -9.85
C THR A 373 -19.91 -14.82 -9.24
N SER A 374 -19.95 -16.12 -9.53
CA SER A 374 -21.00 -17.03 -9.05
C SER A 374 -20.98 -17.16 -7.52
N SER A 375 -19.79 -17.29 -6.91
CA SER A 375 -19.64 -17.33 -5.45
C SER A 375 -20.09 -16.01 -4.79
N THR A 376 -19.71 -14.85 -5.36
CA THR A 376 -20.13 -13.53 -4.87
C THR A 376 -21.66 -13.37 -4.93
N VAL A 377 -22.29 -13.75 -6.06
CA VAL A 377 -23.74 -13.66 -6.22
C VAL A 377 -24.44 -14.53 -5.18
N ALA A 378 -24.03 -15.80 -5.04
CA ALA A 378 -24.63 -16.71 -4.09
C ALA A 378 -24.49 -16.22 -2.64
N ALA A 379 -23.31 -15.71 -2.27
CA ALA A 379 -23.04 -15.19 -0.92
C ALA A 379 -23.91 -13.96 -0.60
N VAL A 380 -24.00 -13.00 -1.53
CA VAL A 380 -24.79 -11.78 -1.34
C VAL A 380 -26.28 -12.10 -1.24
N ASP A 381 -26.81 -12.97 -2.12
CA ASP A 381 -28.23 -13.38 -2.07
C ASP A 381 -28.54 -14.12 -0.77
N TYR A 382 -27.66 -15.00 -0.32
CA TYR A 382 -27.80 -15.70 0.96
C TYR A 382 -27.85 -14.72 2.14
N VAL A 383 -26.89 -13.77 2.22
CA VAL A 383 -26.84 -12.79 3.32
C VAL A 383 -28.07 -11.89 3.32
N ARG A 384 -28.55 -11.45 2.15
CA ARG A 384 -29.78 -10.66 2.02
C ARG A 384 -31.01 -11.43 2.46
N ALA A 385 -31.11 -12.71 2.10
CA ALA A 385 -32.22 -13.56 2.51
C ALA A 385 -32.29 -13.74 4.04
N MET A 386 -31.13 -14.02 4.67
CA MET A 386 -31.04 -14.16 6.13
C MET A 386 -31.48 -12.89 6.88
N LEU A 387 -31.14 -11.70 6.34
CA LEU A 387 -31.55 -10.43 6.95
C LEU A 387 -33.02 -10.11 6.73
N ALA A 388 -33.63 -10.59 5.62
CA ALA A 388 -35.05 -10.40 5.33
C ALA A 388 -35.94 -11.28 6.18
N GLU A 389 -35.49 -12.47 6.57
CA GLU A 389 -36.25 -13.41 7.42
C GLU A 389 -36.30 -12.98 8.90
N GLY A 390 -35.41 -12.04 9.34
CA GLY A 390 -35.31 -11.57 10.73
C GLY A 390 -34.87 -12.68 11.69
N PRO A 391 -34.48 -12.39 12.93
CA PRO A 391 -34.30 -13.41 13.92
C PRO A 391 -35.71 -13.94 14.28
N GLU A 392 -36.07 -15.17 13.82
CA GLU A 392 -37.13 -15.90 14.45
C GLU A 392 -36.78 -16.00 15.95
N CYS A 393 -37.59 -15.33 16.79
CA CYS A 393 -37.50 -15.47 18.23
C CYS A 393 -37.72 -16.95 18.59
N ALA A 394 -36.60 -17.65 18.88
CA ALA A 394 -36.66 -18.94 19.58
C ALA A 394 -36.59 -18.72 21.09
#